data_6e0835b1bddb9f8607f8610d5816fbd3
#
_entry.id   6e0835b1bddb9f8607f8610d5816fbd3
#
_cell.length_a   1.000
_cell.length_b   1.000
_cell.length_c   1.000
_cell.angle_alpha   90.00
_cell.angle_beta   90.00
_cell.angle_gamma   90.00
#
_symmetry.space_group_name_H-M   'P 1'
#
loop_
_entity.id
_entity.type
_entity.pdbx_description
1 polymer ?
#
loop_
_entity_poly.entity_id
_entity_poly.type
_entity_poly.pdbx_seq_one_letter_code
_entity_poly.pdbx_strand_id
1 'polypeptide(L)'
;MTDVWSQRADAFRESPTHREGPDLDLLVDWCDPGHYVKVLDVATGGGHVARRLREAGCTVVTVDPAPGMEPDVVSRAEELPFEDGSFDVVTCRIAAHHFQDIRKAVAEMARVTQAVVVIEDNVFVDERVEEAERLRDPTHVRCYSEDEWKEMLTEAGLEVEQLERFERHPVVEDWLARVDTPPEDAARVRELLADHVQDGALTLKSIVVKARISQT
;
A
#
# COMPACT_ATOMS: atom_id res chain seq x y z
N MET A 1 -0.91 3.75 23.15
CA MET A 1 -1.92 3.87 22.08
C MET A 1 -2.34 2.48 21.70
N THR A 2 -3.64 2.20 21.70
CA THR A 2 -4.17 0.89 21.29
C THR A 2 -3.80 0.71 19.82
N ASP A 3 -3.21 -0.43 19.48
CA ASP A 3 -2.83 -0.74 18.11
C ASP A 3 -4.11 -1.03 17.28
N VAL A 4 -4.59 0.01 16.61
CA VAL A 4 -5.82 -0.01 15.80
C VAL A 4 -5.71 -1.04 14.67
N TRP A 5 -4.52 -1.18 14.08
CA TRP A 5 -4.29 -2.11 12.97
C TRP A 5 -4.40 -3.57 13.41
N SER A 6 -3.83 -3.92 14.58
CA SER A 6 -4.00 -5.27 15.15
C SER A 6 -5.46 -5.62 15.40
N GLN A 7 -6.29 -4.65 15.80
CA GLN A 7 -7.72 -4.87 16.04
C GLN A 7 -8.49 -5.08 14.73
N ARG A 8 -8.03 -4.50 13.62
CA ARG A 8 -8.63 -4.59 12.28
C ARG A 8 -8.08 -5.73 11.42
N ALA A 9 -7.15 -6.53 11.94
CA ALA A 9 -6.40 -7.52 11.15
C ALA A 9 -7.32 -8.49 10.39
N ASP A 10 -8.37 -9.02 11.04
CA ASP A 10 -9.31 -9.95 10.40
C ASP A 10 -10.09 -9.27 9.27
N ALA A 11 -10.51 -8.01 9.44
CA ALA A 11 -11.20 -7.26 8.41
C ALA A 11 -10.33 -7.05 7.16
N PHE A 12 -9.02 -6.88 7.32
CA PHE A 12 -8.08 -6.79 6.20
C PHE A 12 -7.79 -8.14 5.55
N ARG A 13 -7.68 -9.23 6.34
CA ARG A 13 -7.50 -10.58 5.81
C ARG A 13 -8.69 -11.05 4.98
N GLU A 14 -9.90 -10.67 5.36
CA GLU A 14 -11.15 -11.07 4.69
C GLU A 14 -11.58 -10.10 3.59
N SER A 15 -10.96 -8.93 3.48
CA SER A 15 -11.36 -7.88 2.54
C SER A 15 -11.20 -8.31 1.08
N PRO A 16 -12.29 -8.41 0.31
CA PRO A 16 -12.23 -8.77 -1.12
C PRO A 16 -11.34 -7.80 -1.91
N THR A 17 -11.41 -6.50 -1.60
CA THR A 17 -10.64 -5.44 -2.26
C THR A 17 -9.12 -5.64 -2.14
N HIS A 18 -8.64 -6.26 -1.05
CA HIS A 18 -7.21 -6.50 -0.83
C HIS A 18 -6.77 -7.89 -1.30
N ARG A 19 -7.71 -8.83 -1.34
CA ARG A 19 -7.47 -10.26 -1.54
C ARG A 19 -7.21 -10.63 -2.99
N GLU A 20 -7.82 -9.90 -3.92
CA GLU A 20 -7.78 -10.16 -5.36
C GLU A 20 -8.00 -8.87 -6.15
N GLY A 21 -7.61 -8.87 -7.41
CA GLY A 21 -7.79 -7.76 -8.33
C GLY A 21 -6.66 -7.70 -9.36
N PRO A 22 -6.91 -7.07 -10.52
CA PRO A 22 -5.92 -6.94 -11.59
C PRO A 22 -4.69 -6.12 -11.17
N ASP A 23 -4.83 -5.23 -10.21
CA ASP A 23 -3.78 -4.47 -9.57
C ASP A 23 -2.80 -5.37 -8.79
N LEU A 24 -3.34 -6.30 -7.97
CA LEU A 24 -2.55 -7.29 -7.27
C LEU A 24 -1.86 -8.26 -8.24
N ASP A 25 -2.58 -8.72 -9.28
CA ASP A 25 -2.01 -9.61 -10.29
C ASP A 25 -0.83 -8.93 -11.00
N LEU A 26 -0.98 -7.67 -11.39
CA LEU A 26 0.08 -6.90 -12.03
C LEU A 26 1.28 -6.66 -11.09
N LEU A 27 1.02 -6.31 -9.82
CA LEU A 27 2.08 -6.12 -8.84
C LEU A 27 2.92 -7.40 -8.69
N VAL A 28 2.27 -8.55 -8.59
CA VAL A 28 2.94 -9.86 -8.50
C VAL A 28 3.73 -10.16 -9.77
N ASP A 29 3.16 -9.95 -10.96
CA ASP A 29 3.83 -10.15 -12.24
C ASP A 29 5.08 -9.27 -12.38
N TRP A 30 5.00 -8.03 -11.92
CA TRP A 30 6.13 -7.11 -11.99
C TRP A 30 7.27 -7.42 -11.02
N CYS A 31 7.02 -8.26 -10.02
CA CYS A 31 8.08 -8.82 -9.17
C CYS A 31 8.94 -9.87 -9.89
N ASP A 32 8.57 -10.31 -11.09
CA ASP A 32 9.24 -11.40 -11.85
C ASP A 32 9.48 -12.64 -10.95
N PRO A 33 8.40 -13.24 -10.40
CA PRO A 33 8.51 -14.21 -9.32
C PRO A 33 9.16 -15.53 -9.74
N GLY A 34 9.91 -16.14 -8.82
CA GLY A 34 10.57 -17.44 -9.05
C GLY A 34 11.25 -17.98 -7.80
N HIS A 35 11.71 -19.26 -7.86
CA HIS A 35 12.22 -20.00 -6.70
C HIS A 35 13.47 -19.40 -6.02
N TYR A 36 14.16 -18.49 -6.65
CA TYR A 36 15.37 -17.87 -6.10
C TYR A 36 15.16 -16.38 -5.76
N VAL A 37 13.96 -15.84 -5.99
CA VAL A 37 13.65 -14.45 -5.73
C VAL A 37 13.31 -14.25 -4.26
N LYS A 38 14.07 -13.39 -3.59
CA LYS A 38 13.86 -13.01 -2.19
C LYS A 38 13.13 -11.68 -2.12
N VAL A 39 11.93 -11.69 -1.59
CA VAL A 39 11.04 -10.52 -1.55
C VAL A 39 10.83 -10.05 -0.11
N LEU A 40 10.84 -8.73 0.09
CA LEU A 40 10.32 -8.08 1.29
C LEU A 40 8.95 -7.48 0.98
N ASP A 41 7.93 -7.87 1.72
CA ASP A 41 6.58 -7.29 1.65
C ASP A 41 6.38 -6.32 2.82
N VAL A 42 6.46 -5.02 2.54
CA VAL A 42 6.43 -3.93 3.53
C VAL A 42 4.99 -3.50 3.77
N ALA A 43 4.61 -3.36 5.06
CA ALA A 43 3.25 -3.13 5.51
C ALA A 43 2.30 -4.20 4.96
N THR A 44 2.65 -5.46 5.21
CA THR A 44 2.00 -6.63 4.61
C THR A 44 0.51 -6.74 4.90
N GLY A 45 0.01 -6.15 5.98
CA GLY A 45 -1.39 -6.17 6.37
C GLY A 45 -1.96 -7.58 6.40
N GLY A 46 -3.00 -7.85 5.60
CA GLY A 46 -3.63 -9.17 5.49
C GLY A 46 -2.77 -10.24 4.80
N GLY A 47 -1.53 -9.93 4.37
CA GLY A 47 -0.59 -10.88 3.78
C GLY A 47 -0.91 -11.33 2.35
N HIS A 48 -1.72 -10.58 1.62
CA HIS A 48 -2.20 -11.01 0.28
C HIS A 48 -1.10 -11.02 -0.77
N VAL A 49 -0.22 -10.02 -0.79
CA VAL A 49 0.96 -9.97 -1.68
C VAL A 49 1.91 -11.10 -1.34
N ALA A 50 2.27 -11.21 -0.06
CA ALA A 50 3.18 -12.27 0.42
C ALA A 50 2.68 -13.67 0.08
N ARG A 51 1.37 -13.94 0.25
CA ARG A 51 0.76 -15.22 -0.10
C ARG A 51 0.92 -15.53 -1.60
N ARG A 52 0.57 -14.57 -2.47
CA ARG A 52 0.65 -14.75 -3.93
C ARG A 52 2.09 -14.98 -4.40
N LEU A 53 3.04 -14.24 -3.85
CA LEU A 53 4.46 -14.40 -4.17
C LEU A 53 5.02 -15.73 -3.65
N ARG A 54 4.61 -16.20 -2.46
CA ARG A 54 4.97 -17.52 -1.96
C ARG A 54 4.38 -18.66 -2.83
N GLU A 55 3.13 -18.52 -3.27
CA GLU A 55 2.49 -19.45 -4.22
C GLU A 55 3.23 -19.49 -5.57
N ALA A 56 3.82 -18.38 -6.00
CA ALA A 56 4.64 -18.28 -7.20
C ALA A 56 6.11 -18.74 -7.00
N GLY A 57 6.47 -19.22 -5.79
CA GLY A 57 7.77 -19.83 -5.48
C GLY A 57 8.81 -18.89 -4.88
N CYS A 58 8.48 -17.63 -4.59
CA CYS A 58 9.41 -16.70 -3.94
C CYS A 58 9.64 -17.03 -2.46
N THR A 59 10.81 -16.63 -1.96
CA THR A 59 11.07 -16.54 -0.51
C THR A 59 10.64 -15.16 -0.04
N VAL A 60 9.59 -15.07 0.78
CA VAL A 60 9.02 -13.79 1.20
C VAL A 60 9.18 -13.58 2.70
N VAL A 61 9.74 -12.44 3.07
CA VAL A 61 9.75 -11.89 4.43
C VAL A 61 8.70 -10.79 4.49
N THR A 62 7.90 -10.76 5.56
CA THR A 62 6.84 -9.77 5.76
C THR A 62 7.19 -8.83 6.90
N VAL A 63 6.89 -7.53 6.72
CA VAL A 63 7.04 -6.50 7.76
C VAL A 63 5.74 -5.74 7.93
N ASP A 64 5.35 -5.52 9.17
CA ASP A 64 4.21 -4.67 9.53
C ASP A 64 4.43 -4.10 10.94
N PRO A 65 4.04 -2.84 11.24
CA PRO A 65 4.15 -2.31 12.60
C PRO A 65 3.12 -2.90 13.57
N ALA A 66 2.07 -3.54 13.07
CA ALA A 66 0.98 -4.12 13.85
C ALA A 66 1.21 -5.61 14.12
N PRO A 67 1.51 -6.03 15.36
CA PRO A 67 1.72 -7.45 15.68
C PRO A 67 0.52 -8.35 15.36
N GLY A 68 -0.72 -7.81 15.40
CA GLY A 68 -1.93 -8.55 15.05
C GLY A 68 -2.04 -8.92 13.56
N MET A 69 -1.24 -8.30 12.69
CA MET A 69 -1.10 -8.73 11.29
C MET A 69 -0.21 -9.97 11.13
N GLU A 70 0.46 -10.40 12.21
CA GLU A 70 1.32 -11.59 12.26
C GLU A 70 2.46 -11.56 11.21
N PRO A 71 3.19 -10.41 11.08
CA PRO A 71 4.31 -10.35 10.16
C PRO A 71 5.51 -11.17 10.67
N ASP A 72 6.43 -11.54 9.78
CA ASP A 72 7.70 -12.19 10.17
C ASP A 72 8.55 -11.24 11.03
N VAL A 73 8.47 -9.92 10.77
CA VAL A 73 9.20 -8.88 11.51
C VAL A 73 8.25 -7.71 11.83
N VAL A 74 8.17 -7.35 13.11
CA VAL A 74 7.41 -6.17 13.54
C VAL A 74 8.30 -4.94 13.44
N SER A 75 8.05 -4.09 12.45
CA SER A 75 8.76 -2.83 12.26
C SER A 75 7.96 -1.87 11.37
N ARG A 76 8.33 -0.59 11.41
CA ARG A 76 7.78 0.44 10.54
C ARG A 76 8.54 0.48 9.21
N ALA A 77 7.88 0.93 8.15
CA ALA A 77 8.48 1.10 6.84
C ALA A 77 9.65 2.11 6.83
N GLU A 78 9.60 3.09 7.74
CA GLU A 78 10.62 4.12 7.90
C GLU A 78 11.90 3.65 8.63
N GLU A 79 11.92 2.41 9.16
CA GLU A 79 13.05 1.84 9.93
C GLU A 79 13.12 0.33 9.73
N LEU A 80 13.52 -0.09 8.52
CA LEU A 80 13.60 -1.51 8.17
C LEU A 80 14.85 -2.15 8.79
N PRO A 81 14.71 -3.20 9.63
CA PRO A 81 15.84 -3.79 10.37
C PRO A 81 16.62 -4.81 9.51
N PHE A 82 16.95 -4.43 8.28
CA PHE A 82 17.68 -5.27 7.34
C PHE A 82 18.93 -4.52 6.81
N GLU A 83 19.91 -5.28 6.40
CA GLU A 83 21.11 -4.73 5.74
C GLU A 83 20.77 -4.22 4.33
N ASP A 84 21.62 -3.34 3.80
CA ASP A 84 21.50 -2.83 2.44
C ASP A 84 21.50 -3.98 1.43
N GLY A 85 20.62 -3.91 0.43
CA GLY A 85 20.54 -4.91 -0.62
C GLY A 85 20.23 -6.34 -0.12
N SER A 86 19.42 -6.50 0.92
CA SER A 86 19.08 -7.82 1.47
C SER A 86 18.03 -8.58 0.66
N PHE A 87 17.34 -7.91 -0.26
CA PHE A 87 16.22 -8.46 -1.03
C PHE A 87 16.37 -8.14 -2.52
N ASP A 88 15.94 -9.06 -3.38
CA ASP A 88 15.90 -8.84 -4.82
C ASP A 88 14.78 -7.86 -5.19
N VAL A 89 13.64 -7.98 -4.51
CA VAL A 89 12.45 -7.15 -4.71
C VAL A 89 11.89 -6.70 -3.37
N VAL A 90 11.39 -5.45 -3.34
CA VAL A 90 10.61 -4.92 -2.21
C VAL A 90 9.23 -4.53 -2.73
N THR A 91 8.17 -4.94 -2.02
CA THR A 91 6.79 -4.60 -2.33
C THR A 91 6.13 -3.80 -1.21
N CYS A 92 5.21 -2.90 -1.59
CA CYS A 92 4.30 -2.24 -0.65
C CYS A 92 2.96 -2.02 -1.36
N ARG A 93 1.84 -2.43 -0.74
CA ARG A 93 0.54 -2.34 -1.39
C ARG A 93 -0.54 -1.75 -0.49
N ILE A 94 -1.16 -0.65 -0.96
CA ILE A 94 -2.29 0.06 -0.31
C ILE A 94 -2.00 0.36 1.17
N ALA A 95 -0.82 0.93 1.44
CA ALA A 95 -0.36 1.18 2.79
C ALA A 95 0.44 2.48 2.96
N ALA A 96 1.08 2.96 1.89
CA ALA A 96 2.01 4.09 1.98
C ALA A 96 1.32 5.40 2.39
N HIS A 97 0.03 5.56 2.09
CA HIS A 97 -0.77 6.69 2.54
C HIS A 97 -0.98 6.75 4.08
N HIS A 98 -0.52 5.73 4.81
CA HIS A 98 -0.48 5.72 6.28
C HIS A 98 0.91 6.01 6.87
N PHE A 99 1.96 6.09 6.05
CA PHE A 99 3.32 6.31 6.55
C PHE A 99 3.49 7.73 7.06
N GLN A 100 4.15 7.88 8.21
CA GLN A 100 4.36 9.19 8.83
C GLN A 100 5.43 10.01 8.09
N ASP A 101 6.43 9.34 7.53
CA ASP A 101 7.46 9.91 6.68
C ASP A 101 7.64 9.02 5.44
N ILE A 102 6.87 9.33 4.40
CA ILE A 102 6.88 8.57 3.14
C ILE A 102 8.26 8.59 2.47
N ARG A 103 8.97 9.74 2.50
CA ARG A 103 10.29 9.85 1.86
C ARG A 103 11.31 8.94 2.54
N LYS A 104 11.27 8.88 3.88
CA LYS A 104 12.11 7.95 4.65
C LYS A 104 11.74 6.49 4.36
N ALA A 105 10.45 6.16 4.28
CA ALA A 105 10.01 4.81 3.95
C ALA A 105 10.45 4.37 2.55
N VAL A 106 10.29 5.24 1.54
CA VAL A 106 10.76 4.97 0.17
C VAL A 106 12.29 4.81 0.12
N ALA A 107 13.03 5.64 0.85
CA ALA A 107 14.49 5.52 0.97
C ALA A 107 14.92 4.19 1.63
N GLU A 108 14.21 3.75 2.67
CA GLU A 108 14.47 2.44 3.32
C GLU A 108 14.14 1.27 2.37
N MET A 109 13.02 1.32 1.64
CA MET A 109 12.70 0.32 0.61
C MET A 109 13.77 0.26 -0.48
N ALA A 110 14.27 1.43 -0.93
CA ALA A 110 15.37 1.52 -1.90
C ALA A 110 16.69 0.99 -1.32
N ARG A 111 16.99 1.26 -0.06
CA ARG A 111 18.22 0.80 0.62
C ARG A 111 18.28 -0.72 0.72
N VAL A 112 17.16 -1.35 1.09
CA VAL A 112 17.16 -2.81 1.34
C VAL A 112 16.96 -3.66 0.08
N THR A 113 16.60 -3.06 -1.06
CA THR A 113 16.49 -3.78 -2.34
C THR A 113 17.82 -3.81 -3.11
N GLN A 114 18.07 -4.89 -3.83
CA GLN A 114 19.18 -5.00 -4.80
C GLN A 114 18.77 -4.54 -6.20
N ALA A 115 17.48 -4.64 -6.54
CA ALA A 115 17.05 -4.44 -7.93
C ALA A 115 15.77 -3.64 -8.08
N VAL A 116 14.65 -4.08 -7.48
CA VAL A 116 13.32 -3.60 -7.84
C VAL A 116 12.50 -3.25 -6.61
N VAL A 117 11.77 -2.14 -6.71
CA VAL A 117 10.66 -1.79 -5.81
C VAL A 117 9.37 -1.78 -6.62
N VAL A 118 8.33 -2.45 -6.14
CA VAL A 118 6.99 -2.41 -6.74
C VAL A 118 6.00 -1.91 -5.69
N ILE A 119 5.38 -0.77 -5.97
CA ILE A 119 4.45 -0.12 -5.05
C ILE A 119 3.08 0.01 -5.71
N GLU A 120 2.03 -0.31 -4.98
CA GLU A 120 0.68 0.09 -5.29
C GLU A 120 0.13 0.97 -4.18
N ASP A 121 -0.43 2.14 -4.54
CA ASP A 121 -1.20 2.92 -3.59
C ASP A 121 -2.27 3.79 -4.25
N ASN A 122 -3.20 4.28 -3.42
CA ASN A 122 -4.15 5.30 -3.83
C ASN A 122 -3.42 6.57 -4.24
N VAL A 123 -3.95 7.28 -5.26
CA VAL A 123 -3.40 8.56 -5.67
C VAL A 123 -4.27 9.70 -5.17
N PHE A 124 -3.62 10.83 -4.92
CA PHE A 124 -4.30 12.09 -4.61
C PHE A 124 -5.26 12.47 -5.75
N VAL A 125 -6.50 12.77 -5.41
CA VAL A 125 -7.54 13.20 -6.33
C VAL A 125 -7.78 14.71 -6.17
N ASP A 126 -8.26 15.09 -4.99
CA ASP A 126 -8.46 16.49 -4.57
C ASP A 126 -8.56 16.59 -3.04
N GLU A 127 -8.62 17.83 -2.53
CA GLU A 127 -8.66 18.08 -1.08
C GLU A 127 -9.96 17.58 -0.41
N ARG A 128 -11.07 17.45 -1.14
CA ARG A 128 -12.33 16.93 -0.58
C ARG A 128 -12.22 15.43 -0.33
N VAL A 129 -11.60 14.71 -1.26
CA VAL A 129 -11.33 13.27 -1.12
C VAL A 129 -10.34 13.04 0.03
N GLU A 130 -9.28 13.86 0.13
CA GLU A 130 -8.31 13.79 1.24
C GLU A 130 -8.96 14.08 2.60
N GLU A 131 -9.86 15.07 2.70
CA GLU A 131 -10.64 15.34 3.93
C GLU A 131 -11.52 14.13 4.28
N ALA A 132 -12.18 13.54 3.29
CA ALA A 132 -13.04 12.37 3.48
C ALA A 132 -12.24 11.13 3.96
N GLU A 133 -11.05 10.88 3.37
CA GLU A 133 -10.17 9.77 3.79
C GLU A 133 -9.70 9.95 5.24
N ARG A 134 -9.30 11.17 5.65
CA ARG A 134 -8.89 11.46 7.04
C ARG A 134 -10.04 11.33 8.05
N LEU A 135 -11.26 11.74 7.69
CA LEU A 135 -12.42 11.56 8.54
C LEU A 135 -12.83 10.10 8.65
N ARG A 136 -12.73 9.37 7.55
CA ARG A 136 -13.03 7.94 7.51
C ARG A 136 -12.07 7.14 8.37
N ASP A 137 -10.78 7.39 8.21
CA ASP A 137 -9.73 6.65 8.89
C ASP A 137 -8.71 7.61 9.51
N PRO A 138 -8.73 7.79 10.83
CA PRO A 138 -7.78 8.67 11.53
C PRO A 138 -6.31 8.27 11.40
N THR A 139 -6.02 7.08 10.86
CA THR A 139 -4.65 6.63 10.57
C THR A 139 -4.16 7.08 9.19
N HIS A 140 -5.06 7.57 8.34
CA HIS A 140 -4.71 8.13 7.03
C HIS A 140 -3.87 9.40 7.21
N VAL A 141 -2.70 9.42 6.59
CA VAL A 141 -1.82 10.58 6.59
C VAL A 141 -2.05 11.40 5.33
N ARG A 142 -1.80 10.80 4.16
CA ARG A 142 -1.97 11.48 2.88
C ARG A 142 -1.85 10.53 1.69
N CYS A 143 -2.66 10.75 0.63
CA CYS A 143 -2.38 10.24 -0.72
C CYS A 143 -1.43 11.17 -1.48
N TYR A 144 -0.65 10.63 -2.40
CA TYR A 144 0.32 11.35 -3.20
C TYR A 144 -0.05 11.30 -4.68
N SER A 145 0.24 12.36 -5.42
CA SER A 145 0.07 12.40 -6.87
C SER A 145 1.13 11.52 -7.57
N GLU A 146 0.89 11.19 -8.83
CA GLU A 146 1.87 10.43 -9.64
C GLU A 146 3.22 11.14 -9.75
N ASP A 147 3.22 12.47 -9.84
CA ASP A 147 4.45 13.24 -9.96
C ASP A 147 5.23 13.26 -8.64
N GLU A 148 4.53 13.34 -7.50
CA GLU A 148 5.15 13.20 -6.17
C GLU A 148 5.76 11.80 -5.99
N TRP A 149 5.07 10.74 -6.45
CA TRP A 149 5.62 9.39 -6.44
C TRP A 149 6.90 9.27 -7.25
N LYS A 150 6.92 9.81 -8.48
CA LYS A 150 8.13 9.81 -9.34
C LYS A 150 9.28 10.58 -8.71
N GLU A 151 8.98 11.73 -8.10
CA GLU A 151 9.98 12.54 -7.38
C GLU A 151 10.59 11.76 -6.21
N MET A 152 9.76 11.19 -5.33
CA MET A 152 10.23 10.43 -4.15
C MET A 152 11.07 9.22 -4.54
N LEU A 153 10.66 8.47 -5.58
CA LEU A 153 11.42 7.34 -6.08
C LEU A 153 12.77 7.79 -6.65
N THR A 154 12.79 8.88 -7.43
CA THR A 154 14.04 9.44 -7.99
C THR A 154 14.99 9.92 -6.89
N GLU A 155 14.49 10.61 -5.88
CA GLU A 155 15.29 11.06 -4.71
C GLU A 155 15.90 9.89 -3.94
N ALA A 156 15.20 8.75 -3.89
CA ALA A 156 15.69 7.52 -3.27
C ALA A 156 16.67 6.73 -4.16
N GLY A 157 17.04 7.24 -5.35
CA GLY A 157 17.96 6.57 -6.27
C GLY A 157 17.30 5.47 -7.12
N LEU A 158 15.99 5.55 -7.30
CA LEU A 158 15.21 4.62 -8.11
C LEU A 158 14.77 5.29 -9.42
N GLU A 159 14.80 4.55 -10.52
CA GLU A 159 14.28 4.96 -11.83
C GLU A 159 12.94 4.23 -12.08
N VAL A 160 11.90 4.99 -12.39
CA VAL A 160 10.57 4.42 -12.72
C VAL A 160 10.64 3.77 -14.10
N GLU A 161 10.42 2.46 -14.16
CA GLU A 161 10.37 1.70 -15.41
C GLU A 161 8.96 1.61 -15.98
N GLN A 162 7.98 1.37 -15.11
CA GLN A 162 6.58 1.13 -15.49
C GLN A 162 5.65 1.79 -14.49
N LEU A 163 4.53 2.29 -14.97
CA LEU A 163 3.45 2.83 -14.16
C LEU A 163 2.11 2.52 -14.85
N GLU A 164 1.23 1.85 -14.12
CA GLU A 164 -0.14 1.57 -14.55
C GLU A 164 -1.15 2.15 -13.58
N ARG A 165 -2.32 2.53 -14.11
CA ARG A 165 -3.40 3.17 -13.37
C ARG A 165 -4.57 2.23 -13.24
N PHE A 166 -5.17 2.22 -12.06
CA PHE A 166 -6.36 1.43 -11.76
C PHE A 166 -7.45 2.28 -11.16
N GLU A 167 -8.68 1.84 -11.37
CA GLU A 167 -9.85 2.36 -10.67
C GLU A 167 -10.51 1.22 -9.90
N ARG A 168 -10.91 1.51 -8.67
CA ARG A 168 -11.66 0.60 -7.80
C ARG A 168 -12.98 1.24 -7.44
N HIS A 169 -14.04 0.44 -7.35
CA HIS A 169 -15.38 0.93 -7.11
C HIS A 169 -16.02 0.27 -5.86
N PRO A 170 -15.45 0.52 -4.64
CA PRO A 170 -16.04 -0.01 -3.43
C PRO A 170 -17.43 0.58 -3.19
N VAL A 171 -18.34 -0.23 -2.65
CA VAL A 171 -19.60 0.28 -2.10
C VAL A 171 -19.27 1.17 -0.90
N VAL A 172 -19.82 2.38 -0.88
CA VAL A 172 -19.47 3.41 0.13
C VAL A 172 -19.71 2.89 1.55
N GLU A 173 -20.85 2.20 1.78
CA GLU A 173 -21.20 1.72 3.11
C GLU A 173 -20.24 0.63 3.60
N ASP A 174 -19.83 -0.30 2.73
CA ASP A 174 -18.84 -1.33 3.07
C ASP A 174 -17.45 -0.72 3.30
N TRP A 175 -17.12 0.33 2.55
CA TRP A 175 -15.87 1.05 2.67
C TRP A 175 -15.78 1.81 4.01
N LEU A 176 -16.87 2.45 4.45
CA LEU A 176 -16.97 3.12 5.75
C LEU A 176 -16.93 2.10 6.91
N ALA A 177 -17.72 1.00 6.78
CA ALA A 177 -17.81 0.00 7.83
C ALA A 177 -16.48 -0.74 8.09
N ARG A 178 -15.61 -0.87 7.07
CA ARG A 178 -14.33 -1.60 7.19
C ARG A 178 -13.41 -1.04 8.28
N VAL A 179 -13.49 0.24 8.55
CA VAL A 179 -12.64 0.94 9.54
C VAL A 179 -13.42 1.49 10.73
N ASP A 180 -14.70 1.07 10.86
CA ASP A 180 -15.60 1.50 11.93
C ASP A 180 -15.74 3.04 12.00
N THR A 181 -15.90 3.69 10.84
CA THR A 181 -16.05 5.16 10.75
C THR A 181 -17.20 5.64 11.65
N PRO A 182 -16.97 6.61 12.56
CA PRO A 182 -18.03 7.14 13.42
C PRO A 182 -19.21 7.70 12.61
N PRO A 183 -20.46 7.59 13.09
CA PRO A 183 -21.65 8.00 12.34
C PRO A 183 -21.64 9.49 11.91
N GLU A 184 -21.13 10.38 12.76
CA GLU A 184 -20.97 11.80 12.44
C GLU A 184 -19.97 12.06 11.32
N ASP A 185 -18.82 11.36 11.35
CA ASP A 185 -17.80 11.46 10.31
C ASP A 185 -18.29 10.80 9.02
N ALA A 186 -18.98 9.65 9.10
CA ALA A 186 -19.56 8.99 7.95
C ALA A 186 -20.59 9.86 7.20
N ALA A 187 -21.39 10.66 7.91
CA ALA A 187 -22.30 11.61 7.30
C ALA A 187 -21.54 12.68 6.51
N ARG A 188 -20.48 13.24 7.10
CA ARG A 188 -19.64 14.24 6.44
C ARG A 188 -18.87 13.66 5.25
N VAL A 189 -18.35 12.45 5.37
CA VAL A 189 -17.69 11.73 4.27
C VAL A 189 -18.61 11.57 3.06
N ARG A 190 -19.89 11.18 3.27
CA ARG A 190 -20.86 11.06 2.17
C ARG A 190 -21.12 12.41 1.47
N GLU A 191 -21.16 13.51 2.22
CA GLU A 191 -21.30 14.85 1.64
C GLU A 191 -20.09 15.21 0.78
N LEU A 192 -18.87 15.01 1.30
CA LEU A 192 -17.63 15.32 0.60
C LEU A 192 -17.47 14.53 -0.69
N LEU A 193 -17.88 13.25 -0.66
CA LEU A 193 -17.71 12.33 -1.79
C LEU A 193 -18.92 12.29 -2.74
N ALA A 194 -19.96 13.12 -2.56
CA ALA A 194 -21.19 13.03 -3.33
C ALA A 194 -20.96 13.05 -4.86
N ASP A 195 -19.98 13.84 -5.33
CA ASP A 195 -19.65 13.95 -6.77
C ASP A 195 -18.75 12.79 -7.27
N HIS A 196 -18.19 11.99 -6.36
CA HIS A 196 -17.34 10.82 -6.65
C HIS A 196 -18.05 9.48 -6.50
N VAL A 197 -19.35 9.50 -6.16
CA VAL A 197 -20.19 8.31 -5.94
C VAL A 197 -21.20 8.17 -7.06
N GLN A 198 -21.23 7.02 -7.69
CA GLN A 198 -22.24 6.64 -8.68
C GLN A 198 -22.85 5.30 -8.28
N ASP A 199 -24.17 5.22 -8.24
CA ASP A 199 -24.93 4.00 -7.88
C ASP A 199 -24.48 3.38 -6.54
N GLY A 200 -24.10 4.22 -5.58
CA GLY A 200 -23.62 3.80 -4.25
C GLY A 200 -22.17 3.32 -4.19
N ALA A 201 -21.46 3.33 -5.31
CA ALA A 201 -20.05 2.99 -5.40
C ALA A 201 -19.17 4.25 -5.51
N LEU A 202 -18.08 4.29 -4.76
CA LEU A 202 -17.06 5.33 -4.81
C LEU A 202 -16.03 4.97 -5.87
N THR A 203 -15.57 5.95 -6.65
CA THR A 203 -14.42 5.75 -7.55
C THR A 203 -13.14 6.15 -6.85
N LEU A 204 -12.29 5.16 -6.54
CA LEU A 204 -10.94 5.35 -6.03
C LEU A 204 -9.93 5.08 -7.14
N LYS A 205 -8.96 5.97 -7.28
CA LYS A 205 -7.84 5.83 -8.23
C LYS A 205 -6.61 5.34 -7.51
N SER A 206 -5.88 4.41 -8.13
CA SER A 206 -4.59 3.93 -7.65
C SER A 206 -3.59 3.80 -8.80
N ILE A 207 -2.32 3.69 -8.45
CA ILE A 207 -1.24 3.35 -9.37
C ILE A 207 -0.51 2.12 -8.88
N VAL A 208 0.00 1.33 -9.83
CA VAL A 208 1.09 0.39 -9.58
C VAL A 208 2.32 0.94 -10.26
N VAL A 209 3.41 1.07 -9.51
CA VAL A 209 4.69 1.59 -10.00
C VAL A 209 5.76 0.54 -9.80
N LYS A 210 6.53 0.25 -10.87
CA LYS A 210 7.76 -0.52 -10.82
C LYS A 210 8.94 0.42 -11.01
N ALA A 211 9.87 0.39 -10.08
CA ALA A 211 11.09 1.19 -10.13
C ALA A 211 12.33 0.34 -9.86
N ARG A 212 13.46 0.65 -10.50
CA ARG A 212 14.74 -0.05 -10.33
C ARG A 212 15.78 0.85 -9.71
N ILE A 213 16.74 0.23 -9.04
CA ILE A 213 17.97 0.93 -8.62
C ILE A 213 18.64 1.51 -9.87
N SER A 214 18.90 2.83 -9.85
CA SER A 214 19.58 3.54 -10.93
C SER A 214 21.00 2.97 -11.11
N GLN A 215 21.31 2.55 -12.33
CA GLN A 215 22.70 2.17 -12.67
C GLN A 215 23.51 3.45 -12.86
N THR A 216 24.29 3.83 -11.85
CA THR A 216 25.30 4.89 -11.95
C THR A 216 26.56 4.40 -12.62
#